data_0a92d24df609bc351928504bde072c90
#
_entry.id   0a92d24df609bc351928504bde072c90
#
_cell.length_a   1.000
_cell.length_b   1.000
_cell.length_c   1.000
_cell.angle_alpha   90.00
_cell.angle_beta   90.00
_cell.angle_gamma   90.00
#
_symmetry.space_group_name_H-M   'P 1'
#
loop_
_entity.id
_entity.type
_entity.pdbx_description
1 polymer ?
#
loop_
_entity_poly.entity_id
_entity_poly.type
_entity_poly.pdbx_seq_one_letter_code
_entity_poly.pdbx_strand_id
1 'polypeptide(L)'
;MRCVNPSRCLPLMMISVALTIFGVDALPETLTAQEQRVEIIIRDYTFMLTQPSPVRLHTSTAIILRNQDIVRHGFTSPMMAGLLLHGEGEGIAAYGKGVEGFYVDPGKTLVIRFTTVRTGSYSFRCDLHPQMKGELYLLEIPAA
;
A
#
# COMPACT_ATOMS: atom_id res chain seq x y z
N MET A 1 -38.46 14.61 85.10
CA MET A 1 -39.18 13.32 84.98
C MET A 1 -38.63 12.55 83.79
N ARG A 2 -38.09 11.36 84.10
CA ARG A 2 -38.00 10.16 83.30
C ARG A 2 -37.50 10.30 81.86
N CYS A 3 -36.27 9.90 81.62
CA CYS A 3 -35.73 8.61 81.12
C CYS A 3 -36.52 7.89 80.04
N VAL A 4 -35.79 7.42 79.10
CA VAL A 4 -35.72 6.07 78.50
C VAL A 4 -35.65 6.22 76.97
N ASN A 5 -34.70 5.76 76.22
CA ASN A 5 -33.95 4.51 76.18
C ASN A 5 -32.79 4.60 75.17
N PRO A 6 -31.69 3.85 75.36
CA PRO A 6 -30.54 3.82 74.44
C PRO A 6 -30.75 2.76 73.36
N SER A 7 -29.93 2.80 72.43
CA SER A 7 -29.65 1.72 71.46
C SER A 7 -30.02 2.04 70.03
N ARG A 8 -29.00 2.41 69.29
CA ARG A 8 -28.50 1.70 68.15
C ARG A 8 -27.46 2.58 67.41
N CYS A 9 -26.25 2.47 67.86
CA CYS A 9 -25.10 2.87 67.02
C CYS A 9 -25.00 1.84 65.88
N LEU A 10 -25.32 2.30 64.65
CA LEU A 10 -24.95 1.56 63.47
C LEU A 10 -23.54 2.01 63.09
N PRO A 11 -22.58 1.08 62.89
CA PRO A 11 -21.29 1.44 62.37
C PRO A 11 -21.43 1.80 60.90
N LEU A 12 -20.97 2.99 60.57
CA LEU A 12 -20.81 3.43 59.19
C LEU A 12 -19.72 2.59 58.50
N MET A 13 -20.15 1.58 57.73
CA MET A 13 -19.24 0.80 56.92
C MET A 13 -18.71 1.66 55.80
N MET A 14 -17.45 2.08 55.92
CA MET A 14 -16.70 2.68 54.82
C MET A 14 -16.47 1.63 53.76
N ILE A 15 -17.24 1.68 52.68
CA ILE A 15 -16.98 0.89 51.50
C ILE A 15 -15.85 1.57 50.76
N SER A 16 -14.62 1.07 50.92
CA SER A 16 -13.50 1.45 50.10
C SER A 16 -13.70 0.85 48.69
N VAL A 17 -14.13 1.70 47.76
CA VAL A 17 -14.13 1.33 46.34
C VAL A 17 -12.70 1.38 45.85
N ALA A 18 -12.05 0.23 45.76
CA ALA A 18 -10.77 0.11 45.08
C ALA A 18 -11.01 0.28 43.57
N LEU A 19 -10.64 1.46 43.06
CA LEU A 19 -10.63 1.75 41.64
C LEU A 19 -9.43 1.01 41.01
N THR A 20 -9.67 -0.20 40.50
CA THR A 20 -8.70 -0.93 39.72
C THR A 20 -8.58 -0.23 38.36
N ILE A 21 -7.54 0.57 38.20
CA ILE A 21 -7.14 1.11 36.89
C ILE A 21 -6.63 -0.06 36.06
N PHE A 22 -7.45 -0.56 35.15
CA PHE A 22 -7.00 -1.46 34.09
C PHE A 22 -6.06 -0.64 33.20
N GLY A 23 -4.75 -0.87 33.34
CA GLY A 23 -3.77 -0.42 32.38
C GLY A 23 -4.13 -1.02 31.03
N VAL A 24 -4.52 -0.17 30.09
CA VAL A 24 -4.63 -0.56 28.68
C VAL A 24 -3.19 -0.67 28.20
N ASP A 25 -2.68 -1.91 28.15
CA ASP A 25 -1.44 -2.19 27.43
C ASP A 25 -1.67 -1.81 25.98
N ALA A 26 -1.17 -0.62 25.60
CA ALA A 26 -1.12 -0.19 24.22
C ALA A 26 -0.18 -1.16 23.50
N LEU A 27 -0.75 -2.08 22.75
CA LEU A 27 0.01 -2.90 21.81
C LEU A 27 0.75 -1.93 20.88
N PRO A 28 2.05 -2.16 20.63
CA PRO A 28 2.77 -1.33 19.66
C PRO A 28 2.05 -1.45 18.31
N GLU A 29 1.50 -0.35 17.83
CA GLU A 29 1.03 -0.27 16.46
C GLU A 29 2.24 -0.59 15.58
N THR A 30 2.23 -1.77 14.98
CA THR A 30 3.19 -2.15 13.97
C THR A 30 2.98 -1.16 12.83
N LEU A 31 3.88 -0.20 12.67
CA LEU A 31 3.93 0.69 11.52
C LEU A 31 4.12 -0.19 10.29
N THR A 32 3.02 -0.64 9.72
CA THR A 32 3.02 -1.28 8.41
C THR A 32 3.53 -0.23 7.43
N ALA A 33 4.72 -0.47 6.89
CA ALA A 33 5.29 0.41 5.88
C ALA A 33 4.25 0.61 4.77
N GLN A 34 3.79 1.85 4.61
CA GLN A 34 2.74 2.17 3.67
C GLN A 34 3.20 1.83 2.25
N GLU A 35 2.43 1.02 1.53
CA GLU A 35 2.69 0.68 0.13
C GLU A 35 2.72 1.95 -0.71
N GLN A 36 3.81 2.14 -1.44
CA GLN A 36 3.95 3.24 -2.38
C GLN A 36 3.14 2.95 -3.65
N ARG A 37 2.44 3.94 -4.18
CA ARG A 37 1.60 3.78 -5.37
C ARG A 37 2.05 4.69 -6.48
N VAL A 38 2.15 4.13 -7.68
CA VAL A 38 2.42 4.82 -8.93
C VAL A 38 1.26 4.54 -9.88
N GLU A 39 0.49 5.55 -10.20
CA GLU A 39 -0.63 5.39 -11.12
C GLU A 39 -0.25 5.88 -12.51
N ILE A 40 -0.48 5.04 -13.51
CA ILE A 40 -0.24 5.31 -14.92
C ILE A 40 -1.56 5.10 -15.67
N ILE A 41 -2.04 6.16 -16.29
CA ILE A 41 -3.19 6.12 -17.17
C ILE A 41 -2.69 5.93 -18.60
N ILE A 42 -3.31 4.99 -19.32
CA ILE A 42 -3.09 4.76 -20.74
C ILE A 42 -4.30 5.34 -21.47
N ARG A 43 -4.04 6.36 -22.27
CA ARG A 43 -5.07 7.01 -23.10
C ARG A 43 -4.46 7.61 -24.36
N ASP A 44 -5.16 7.50 -25.45
CA ASP A 44 -4.74 8.04 -26.77
C ASP A 44 -3.32 7.55 -27.14
N TYR A 45 -3.05 6.24 -26.92
CA TYR A 45 -1.74 5.62 -27.16
C TYR A 45 -0.58 6.30 -26.42
N THR A 46 -0.85 6.81 -25.22
CA THR A 46 0.14 7.50 -24.38
C THR A 46 0.07 7.03 -22.94
N PHE A 47 1.24 6.88 -22.30
CA PHE A 47 1.34 6.68 -20.86
C PHE A 47 1.38 8.03 -20.14
N MET A 48 0.48 8.24 -19.20
CA MET A 48 0.43 9.44 -18.38
C MET A 48 0.61 9.06 -16.91
N LEU A 49 1.72 9.47 -16.31
CA LEU A 49 1.90 9.37 -14.87
C LEU A 49 1.05 10.45 -14.19
N THR A 50 0.18 10.04 -13.27
CA THR A 50 -0.67 11.00 -12.54
C THR A 50 0.11 11.78 -11.50
N GLN A 51 1.19 11.19 -10.97
CA GLN A 51 2.11 11.82 -10.05
C GLN A 51 3.53 11.41 -10.40
N PRO A 52 4.35 12.32 -10.94
CA PRO A 52 5.76 12.07 -11.18
C PRO A 52 6.50 12.09 -9.83
N SER A 53 6.55 10.97 -9.17
CA SER A 53 7.31 10.79 -7.92
C SER A 53 8.34 9.71 -8.11
N PRO A 54 9.55 9.89 -7.58
CA PRO A 54 10.53 8.83 -7.60
C PRO A 54 10.04 7.65 -6.76
N VAL A 55 10.27 6.44 -7.27
CA VAL A 55 9.98 5.21 -6.55
C VAL A 55 11.07 5.00 -5.51
N ARG A 56 10.67 4.76 -4.26
CA ARG A 56 11.59 4.50 -3.15
C ARG A 56 12.04 3.05 -3.15
N LEU A 57 13.32 2.84 -2.92
CA LEU A 57 13.86 1.50 -2.72
C LEU A 57 13.37 0.87 -1.41
N HIS A 58 13.46 -0.45 -1.33
CA HIS A 58 13.11 -1.25 -0.16
C HIS A 58 11.67 -1.05 0.35
N THR A 59 10.83 -0.42 -0.46
CA THR A 59 9.42 -0.17 -0.14
C THR A 59 8.54 -0.98 -1.07
N SER A 60 7.52 -1.63 -0.52
CA SER A 60 6.49 -2.26 -1.34
C SER A 60 5.87 -1.23 -2.26
N THR A 61 5.85 -1.51 -3.55
CA THR A 61 5.38 -0.57 -4.58
C THR A 61 4.32 -1.23 -5.42
N ALA A 62 3.22 -0.53 -5.63
CA ALA A 62 2.17 -0.92 -6.57
C ALA A 62 2.15 0.06 -7.76
N ILE A 63 2.42 -0.45 -8.96
CA ILE A 63 2.10 0.25 -10.20
C ILE A 63 0.67 -0.09 -10.59
N ILE A 64 -0.16 0.93 -10.75
CA ILE A 64 -1.56 0.81 -11.13
C ILE A 64 -1.69 1.31 -12.56
N LEU A 65 -1.92 0.39 -13.50
CA LEU A 65 -2.12 0.69 -14.92
C LEU A 65 -3.62 0.74 -15.21
N ARG A 66 -4.12 1.88 -15.68
CA ARG A 66 -5.51 2.04 -16.11
C ARG A 66 -5.57 2.24 -17.61
N ASN A 67 -6.02 1.23 -18.34
CA ASN A 67 -6.19 1.33 -19.78
C ASN A 67 -7.56 1.94 -20.10
N GLN A 68 -7.56 3.20 -20.54
CA GLN A 68 -8.74 3.93 -20.96
C GLN A 68 -8.97 3.86 -22.49
N ASP A 69 -8.07 3.22 -23.23
CA ASP A 69 -8.21 3.01 -24.65
C ASP A 69 -9.13 1.81 -24.96
N ILE A 70 -9.54 1.73 -26.21
CA ILE A 70 -10.39 0.63 -26.75
C ILE A 70 -9.56 -0.55 -27.26
N VAL A 71 -8.24 -0.50 -27.12
CA VAL A 71 -7.29 -1.53 -27.54
C VAL A 71 -6.46 -2.02 -26.36
N ARG A 72 -5.91 -3.22 -26.49
CA ARG A 72 -4.96 -3.79 -25.52
C ARG A 72 -3.63 -3.06 -25.59
N HIS A 73 -3.02 -2.82 -24.43
CA HIS A 73 -1.66 -2.30 -24.32
C HIS A 73 -0.77 -3.22 -23.51
N GLY A 74 0.54 -3.15 -23.77
CA GLY A 74 1.57 -3.78 -22.96
C GLY A 74 2.18 -2.77 -21.99
N PHE A 75 2.74 -3.29 -20.91
CA PHE A 75 3.63 -2.57 -20.01
C PHE A 75 4.85 -3.44 -19.75
N THR A 76 5.96 -3.10 -20.37
CA THR A 76 7.20 -3.86 -20.32
C THR A 76 8.32 -2.96 -19.84
N SER A 77 9.12 -3.43 -18.87
CA SER A 77 10.24 -2.66 -18.33
C SER A 77 11.35 -3.58 -17.82
N PRO A 78 12.62 -3.27 -18.11
CA PRO A 78 13.76 -3.98 -17.54
C PRO A 78 13.86 -3.86 -16.01
N MET A 79 13.16 -2.90 -15.42
CA MET A 79 13.05 -2.76 -13.96
C MET A 79 12.53 -4.04 -13.30
N MET A 80 11.62 -4.75 -13.96
CA MET A 80 10.95 -5.95 -13.42
C MET A 80 11.83 -7.21 -13.48
N ALA A 81 12.90 -7.19 -14.27
CA ALA A 81 13.74 -8.35 -14.47
C ALA A 81 14.38 -8.83 -13.16
N GLY A 82 14.18 -10.11 -12.85
CA GLY A 82 14.71 -10.75 -11.64
C GLY A 82 14.01 -10.38 -10.34
N LEU A 83 12.92 -9.63 -10.39
CA LEU A 83 12.08 -9.34 -9.22
C LEU A 83 10.99 -10.40 -9.04
N LEU A 84 10.54 -10.57 -7.81
CA LEU A 84 9.29 -11.24 -7.53
C LEU A 84 8.16 -10.24 -7.76
N LEU A 85 7.32 -10.54 -8.75
CA LEU A 85 6.20 -9.69 -9.13
C LEU A 85 4.89 -10.37 -8.77
N HIS A 86 3.94 -9.57 -8.32
CA HIS A 86 2.55 -9.97 -8.18
C HIS A 86 1.70 -9.07 -9.08
N GLY A 87 1.17 -9.63 -10.15
CA GLY A 87 0.23 -8.96 -11.06
C GLY A 87 -1.20 -9.35 -10.74
N GLU A 88 -2.10 -8.37 -10.68
CA GLU A 88 -3.49 -8.54 -10.31
C GLU A 88 -4.37 -7.62 -11.17
N GLY A 89 -5.44 -8.17 -11.73
CA GLY A 89 -6.36 -7.40 -12.57
C GLY A 89 -7.67 -8.13 -12.77
N GLU A 90 -8.62 -7.50 -13.45
CA GLU A 90 -9.89 -8.16 -13.78
C GLU A 90 -9.65 -9.39 -14.67
N GLY A 91 -9.87 -10.57 -14.08
CA GLY A 91 -9.71 -11.85 -14.75
C GLY A 91 -8.28 -12.39 -14.84
N ILE A 92 -7.30 -11.65 -14.35
CA ILE A 92 -5.89 -12.08 -14.41
C ILE A 92 -5.20 -11.83 -13.08
N ALA A 93 -4.61 -12.88 -12.52
CA ALA A 93 -3.58 -12.78 -11.50
C ALA A 93 -2.33 -13.47 -12.03
N ALA A 94 -1.17 -12.80 -11.97
CA ALA A 94 0.08 -13.38 -12.42
C ALA A 94 1.15 -13.26 -11.33
N TYR A 95 1.87 -14.36 -11.12
CA TYR A 95 3.06 -14.42 -10.28
C TYR A 95 4.24 -14.77 -11.15
N GLY A 96 5.38 -14.14 -10.91
CA GLY A 96 6.55 -14.51 -11.64
C GLY A 96 7.81 -13.82 -11.16
N LYS A 97 8.93 -14.55 -11.23
CA LYS A 97 10.26 -13.99 -11.07
C LYS A 97 10.94 -14.01 -12.44
N GLY A 98 11.31 -12.82 -12.91
CA GLY A 98 11.88 -12.67 -14.26
C GLY A 98 10.85 -12.30 -15.34
N VAL A 99 9.62 -11.97 -14.95
CA VAL A 99 8.63 -11.37 -15.86
C VAL A 99 9.08 -9.96 -16.22
N GLU A 100 9.07 -9.63 -17.50
CA GLU A 100 9.50 -8.31 -18.00
C GLU A 100 8.31 -7.40 -18.35
N GLY A 101 7.10 -7.94 -18.45
CA GLY A 101 5.93 -7.17 -18.81
C GLY A 101 4.60 -7.87 -18.60
N PHE A 102 3.56 -7.09 -18.79
CA PHE A 102 2.16 -7.48 -18.67
C PHE A 102 1.33 -6.86 -19.79
N TYR A 103 0.19 -7.47 -20.07
CA TYR A 103 -0.83 -6.89 -20.93
C TYR A 103 -2.01 -6.41 -20.11
N VAL A 104 -2.60 -5.30 -20.51
CA VAL A 104 -3.84 -4.75 -19.92
C VAL A 104 -4.89 -4.54 -21.02
N ASP A 105 -6.03 -5.18 -20.86
CA ASP A 105 -7.13 -5.15 -21.82
C ASP A 105 -7.83 -3.78 -21.83
N PRO A 106 -8.61 -3.49 -22.91
CA PRO A 106 -9.39 -2.26 -23.02
C PRO A 106 -10.29 -2.02 -21.81
N GLY A 107 -10.26 -0.82 -21.26
CA GLY A 107 -11.07 -0.41 -20.13
C GLY A 107 -10.74 -1.10 -18.80
N LYS A 108 -9.65 -1.87 -18.72
CA LYS A 108 -9.25 -2.64 -17.54
C LYS A 108 -8.17 -1.96 -16.74
N THR A 109 -8.05 -2.41 -15.50
CA THR A 109 -6.98 -1.98 -14.57
C THR A 109 -6.13 -3.19 -14.22
N LEU A 110 -4.82 -3.01 -14.25
CA LEU A 110 -3.82 -3.97 -13.81
C LEU A 110 -3.01 -3.35 -12.68
N VAL A 111 -2.80 -4.10 -11.61
CA VAL A 111 -1.94 -3.70 -10.48
C VAL A 111 -0.74 -4.62 -10.44
N ILE A 112 0.46 -4.07 -10.47
CA ILE A 112 1.72 -4.80 -10.39
C ILE A 112 2.41 -4.41 -9.10
N ARG A 113 2.59 -5.36 -8.16
CA ARG A 113 3.29 -5.15 -6.88
C ARG A 113 4.67 -5.77 -6.91
N PHE A 114 5.62 -5.04 -6.39
CA PHE A 114 7.01 -5.49 -6.27
C PHE A 114 7.76 -4.69 -5.20
N THR A 115 8.95 -5.16 -4.87
CA THR A 115 9.93 -4.40 -4.07
C THR A 115 11.26 -4.44 -4.82
N THR A 116 11.87 -3.29 -5.03
CA THR A 116 13.16 -3.19 -5.71
C THR A 116 14.25 -2.68 -4.77
N VAL A 117 15.47 -3.12 -5.04
CA VAL A 117 16.69 -2.74 -4.32
C VAL A 117 17.71 -2.04 -5.24
N ARG A 118 17.34 -1.79 -6.49
CA ARG A 118 18.24 -1.23 -7.51
C ARG A 118 17.83 0.19 -7.86
N THR A 119 18.72 1.14 -7.63
CA THR A 119 18.57 2.52 -8.09
C THR A 119 18.70 2.63 -9.60
N GLY A 120 18.17 3.68 -10.17
CA GLY A 120 18.35 4.02 -11.58
C GLY A 120 17.13 4.65 -12.23
N SER A 121 17.30 4.93 -13.49
CA SER A 121 16.22 5.32 -14.39
C SER A 121 15.85 4.11 -15.25
N TYR A 122 14.57 3.77 -15.29
CA TYR A 122 14.06 2.62 -15.99
C TYR A 122 12.97 3.03 -16.97
N SER A 123 13.25 2.81 -18.25
CA SER A 123 12.24 2.99 -19.27
C SER A 123 11.16 1.90 -19.17
N PHE A 124 9.95 2.25 -19.51
CA PHE A 124 8.88 1.29 -19.80
C PHE A 124 8.26 1.61 -21.14
N ARG A 125 7.68 0.61 -21.75
CA ARG A 125 7.10 0.73 -23.10
C ARG A 125 5.93 -0.21 -23.28
N CYS A 126 5.14 0.06 -24.30
CA CYS A 126 4.22 -0.91 -24.87
C CYS A 126 4.92 -1.70 -25.98
N ASP A 127 4.93 -3.02 -25.89
CA ASP A 127 5.50 -3.90 -26.93
C ASP A 127 4.58 -4.02 -28.16
N LEU A 128 3.28 -3.73 -28.00
CA LEU A 128 2.31 -3.69 -29.11
C LEU A 128 2.36 -2.35 -29.88
N HIS A 129 2.80 -1.28 -29.24
CA HIS A 129 2.83 0.07 -29.79
C HIS A 129 4.17 0.75 -29.47
N PRO A 130 5.20 0.55 -30.30
CA PRO A 130 6.59 0.94 -29.99
C PRO A 130 6.81 2.43 -29.71
N GLN A 131 5.91 3.32 -30.19
CA GLN A 131 5.95 4.75 -29.91
C GLN A 131 5.60 5.11 -28.46
N MET A 132 4.85 4.22 -27.78
CA MET A 132 4.43 4.41 -26.40
C MET A 132 5.55 4.04 -25.44
N LYS A 133 6.07 5.01 -24.74
CA LYS A 133 7.14 4.82 -23.73
C LYS A 133 7.10 5.90 -22.67
N GLY A 134 7.68 5.58 -21.52
CA GLY A 134 7.87 6.47 -20.40
C GLY A 134 9.06 6.05 -19.56
N GLU A 135 9.25 6.70 -18.44
CA GLU A 135 10.39 6.49 -17.57
C GLU A 135 9.99 6.57 -16.09
N LEU A 136 10.55 5.70 -15.27
CA LEU A 136 10.44 5.71 -13.82
C LEU A 136 11.82 5.85 -13.19
N TYR A 137 11.90 6.68 -12.14
CA TYR A 137 13.12 6.91 -11.39
C TYR A 137 13.04 6.20 -10.05
N LEU A 138 14.01 5.33 -9.78
CA LEU A 138 14.12 4.59 -8.53
C LEU A 138 15.26 5.19 -7.71
N LEU A 139 14.91 5.81 -6.59
CA LEU A 139 15.86 6.54 -5.76
C LEU A 139 15.92 5.97 -4.34
N GLU A 140 17.12 5.96 -3.80
CA GLU A 140 17.31 5.78 -2.37
C GLU A 140 17.00 7.11 -1.68
N ILE A 141 15.90 7.13 -0.93
CA ILE A 141 15.52 8.30 -0.14
C ILE A 141 15.86 7.97 1.31
N PRO A 142 16.79 8.69 1.94
CA PRO A 142 17.12 8.48 3.35
C PRO A 142 15.86 8.58 4.21
N ALA A 143 15.73 7.73 5.21
CA ALA A 143 14.72 7.89 6.24
C ALA A 143 14.96 9.22 6.96
N ALA A 144 13.92 10.04 7.08
CA ALA A 144 13.94 11.29 7.81
C ALA A 144 13.90 11.04 9.32
#